data_3674db4e1b9c01776f3a8608eacc56ce
#
_entry.id   3674db4e1b9c01776f3a8608eacc56ce
#
_cell.length_a   1.000
_cell.length_b   1.000
_cell.length_c   1.000
_cell.angle_alpha   90.00
_cell.angle_beta   90.00
_cell.angle_gamma   90.00
#
_symmetry.space_group_name_H-M   'P 1'
#
loop_
_entity.id
_entity.type
_entity.pdbx_description
1 polymer ?
#
loop_
_entity_poly.entity_id
_entity_poly.type
_entity_poly.pdbx_seq_one_letter_code
_entity_poly.pdbx_strand_id
1 'polypeptide(L)'
;GYNGAFATYDNKEIVNVTMDASTIKQYLSVAKTHGHELVLYTSNRSLFTSLDTGEVKEFIKRFEIQKYELFTLDNINDILVITLINLNEDELALYQTDNQIYMSQVNVDGLRHCYDVIQEKVNKGSAIKTILSMLNIPKEKAIAFGDGMNDKAMLEYVGESFAMGNANPELFNYAKHRTTDVTDSGIYNGLRKLGLVD
;
A
#
# COMPACT_ATOMS: atom_id res chain seq x y z
N GLY A 1 -3.96 2.41 -6.64
CA GLY A 1 -2.98 3.00 -5.70
C GLY A 1 -3.34 2.77 -4.24
N TYR A 2 -2.43 3.14 -3.33
CA TYR A 2 -2.69 3.19 -1.87
C TYR A 2 -3.21 1.87 -1.30
N ASN A 3 -2.51 0.77 -1.61
CA ASN A 3 -2.87 -0.60 -1.19
C ASN A 3 -4.30 -1.04 -1.53
N GLY A 4 -4.92 -0.42 -2.55
CA GLY A 4 -6.29 -0.69 -2.99
C GLY A 4 -7.34 0.32 -2.51
N ALA A 5 -6.94 1.36 -1.77
CA ALA A 5 -7.86 2.42 -1.33
C ALA A 5 -8.33 3.32 -2.47
N PHE A 6 -7.56 3.40 -3.57
CA PHE A 6 -7.88 4.28 -4.68
C PHE A 6 -7.62 3.61 -6.03
N ALA A 7 -8.58 3.72 -6.94
CA ALA A 7 -8.41 3.30 -8.33
C ALA A 7 -9.21 4.20 -9.28
N THR A 8 -8.65 4.42 -10.48
CA THR A 8 -9.29 5.15 -11.56
C THR A 8 -9.36 4.31 -12.82
N TYR A 9 -10.38 4.52 -13.62
CA TYR A 9 -10.52 3.98 -14.96
C TYR A 9 -11.12 5.05 -15.87
N ASP A 10 -10.50 5.30 -17.00
CA ASP A 10 -10.88 6.34 -17.96
C ASP A 10 -11.09 7.72 -17.26
N ASN A 11 -10.12 8.09 -16.42
CA ASN A 11 -10.12 9.31 -15.60
C ASN A 11 -11.28 9.45 -14.60
N LYS A 12 -12.03 8.38 -14.34
CA LYS A 12 -13.10 8.36 -13.33
C LYS A 12 -12.63 7.56 -12.11
N GLU A 13 -12.90 8.08 -10.94
CA GLU A 13 -12.69 7.35 -9.70
C GLU A 13 -13.69 6.19 -9.60
N ILE A 14 -13.18 4.98 -9.40
CA ILE A 14 -13.97 3.76 -9.25
C ILE A 14 -13.78 3.09 -7.89
N VAL A 15 -12.69 3.38 -7.22
CA VAL A 15 -12.45 3.03 -5.83
C VAL A 15 -11.90 4.28 -5.15
N ASN A 16 -12.57 4.73 -4.09
CA ASN A 16 -12.11 5.81 -3.23
C ASN A 16 -12.59 5.49 -1.81
N VAL A 17 -11.75 4.82 -1.03
CA VAL A 17 -12.04 4.38 0.34
C VAL A 17 -11.12 5.11 1.30
N THR A 18 -11.66 6.13 1.95
CA THR A 18 -10.93 6.94 2.92
C THR A 18 -10.89 6.26 4.30
N MET A 19 -9.92 6.63 5.10
CA MET A 19 -9.79 6.21 6.49
C MET A 19 -10.80 6.97 7.36
N ASP A 20 -11.22 6.32 8.44
CA ASP A 20 -12.11 6.96 9.41
C ASP A 20 -11.41 8.14 10.12
N ALA A 21 -12.10 9.30 10.17
CA ALA A 21 -11.56 10.51 10.77
C ALA A 21 -11.26 10.36 12.29
N SER A 22 -11.96 9.50 13.00
CA SER A 22 -11.69 9.24 14.41
C SER A 22 -10.37 8.49 14.60
N THR A 23 -10.09 7.51 13.75
CA THR A 23 -8.81 6.78 13.69
C THR A 23 -7.66 7.73 13.37
N ILE A 24 -7.83 8.60 12.38
CA ILE A 24 -6.81 9.59 12.00
C ILE A 24 -6.49 10.52 13.19
N LYS A 25 -7.52 11.05 13.87
CA LYS A 25 -7.34 11.90 15.06
C LYS A 25 -6.58 11.18 16.18
N GLN A 26 -6.87 9.91 16.41
CA GLN A 26 -6.17 9.10 17.40
C GLN A 26 -4.69 8.95 17.02
N TYR A 27 -4.37 8.66 15.76
CA TYR A 27 -3.00 8.53 15.27
C TYR A 27 -2.22 9.85 15.39
N LEU A 28 -2.85 10.97 15.03
CA LEU A 28 -2.25 12.30 15.20
C LEU A 28 -1.95 12.60 16.68
N SER A 29 -2.83 12.19 17.60
CA SER A 29 -2.63 12.39 19.03
C SER A 29 -1.46 11.55 19.56
N VAL A 30 -1.39 10.27 19.18
CA VAL A 30 -0.29 9.38 19.56
C VAL A 30 1.03 9.91 19.01
N ALA A 31 1.09 10.23 17.72
CA ALA A 31 2.27 10.76 17.07
C ALA A 31 2.81 12.02 17.76
N LYS A 32 1.92 12.97 18.07
CA LYS A 32 2.28 14.19 18.78
C LYS A 32 2.85 13.91 20.18
N THR A 33 2.30 12.92 20.89
CA THR A 33 2.73 12.57 22.25
C THR A 33 4.11 11.91 22.26
N HIS A 34 4.42 11.10 21.25
CA HIS A 34 5.65 10.29 21.19
C HIS A 34 6.72 10.86 20.26
N GLY A 35 6.46 11.97 19.56
CA GLY A 35 7.43 12.60 18.65
C GLY A 35 7.57 11.88 17.31
N HIS A 36 6.54 11.13 16.92
CA HIS A 36 6.49 10.48 15.62
C HIS A 36 5.92 11.43 14.56
N GLU A 37 6.26 11.19 13.30
CA GLU A 37 5.71 11.95 12.17
C GLU A 37 4.81 11.06 11.31
N LEU A 38 3.81 11.67 10.69
CA LEU A 38 2.89 11.00 9.78
C LEU A 38 2.98 11.57 8.37
N VAL A 39 2.89 10.67 7.39
CA VAL A 39 2.50 11.01 6.03
C VAL A 39 1.07 10.53 5.82
N LEU A 40 0.17 11.45 5.48
CA LEU A 40 -1.23 11.18 5.19
C LEU A 40 -1.46 11.39 3.70
N TYR A 41 -1.87 10.37 2.98
CA TYR A 41 -2.01 10.42 1.53
C TYR A 41 -3.45 10.67 1.12
N THR A 42 -3.63 11.66 0.24
CA THR A 42 -4.86 11.84 -0.54
C THR A 42 -4.68 11.27 -1.95
N SER A 43 -5.69 11.35 -2.79
CA SER A 43 -5.61 10.86 -4.19
C SER A 43 -4.57 11.59 -5.06
N ASN A 44 -4.11 12.77 -4.65
CA ASN A 44 -3.27 13.64 -5.49
C ASN A 44 -2.06 14.29 -4.81
N ARG A 45 -1.90 14.14 -3.49
CA ARG A 45 -0.79 14.74 -2.73
C ARG A 45 -0.51 13.99 -1.43
N SER A 46 0.67 14.24 -0.87
CA SER A 46 1.11 13.75 0.44
C SER A 46 1.06 14.87 1.45
N LEU A 47 0.44 14.64 2.59
CA LEU A 47 0.30 15.61 3.69
C LEU A 47 1.14 15.16 4.87
N PHE A 48 1.98 16.01 5.40
CA PHE A 48 2.91 15.69 6.49
C PHE A 48 2.54 16.40 7.78
N THR A 49 2.73 15.78 8.91
CA THR A 49 2.56 16.42 10.23
C THR A 49 3.63 17.47 10.51
N SER A 50 4.82 17.31 9.92
CA SER A 50 5.92 18.29 9.92
C SER A 50 6.66 18.24 8.59
N LEU A 51 7.33 19.32 8.20
CA LEU A 51 8.25 19.37 7.04
C LEU A 51 9.71 19.66 7.47
N ASP A 52 9.94 19.84 8.77
CA ASP A 52 11.22 20.35 9.27
C ASP A 52 12.14 19.26 9.83
N THR A 53 11.61 18.08 10.19
CA THR A 53 12.40 16.97 10.74
C THR A 53 13.30 16.32 9.67
N GLY A 54 14.43 15.76 10.10
CA GLY A 54 15.40 15.10 9.23
C GLY A 54 14.79 13.87 8.55
N GLU A 55 14.02 13.10 9.31
CA GLU A 55 13.36 11.86 8.88
C GLU A 55 12.33 12.14 7.78
N VAL A 56 11.53 13.20 7.92
CA VAL A 56 10.56 13.61 6.90
C VAL A 56 11.27 14.07 5.62
N LYS A 57 12.33 14.87 5.75
CA LYS A 57 13.13 15.31 4.58
C LYS A 57 13.78 14.14 3.86
N GLU A 58 14.30 13.16 4.58
CA GLU A 58 14.84 11.94 4.00
C GLU A 58 13.76 11.13 3.30
N PHE A 59 12.58 10.97 3.92
CA PHE A 59 11.43 10.28 3.35
C PHE A 59 10.99 10.92 2.03
N ILE A 60 10.79 12.25 2.00
CA ILE A 60 10.42 13.00 0.79
C ILE A 60 11.45 12.79 -0.32
N LYS A 61 12.75 12.89 0.02
CA LYS A 61 13.85 12.69 -0.94
C LYS A 61 13.89 11.26 -1.48
N ARG A 62 13.74 10.25 -0.60
CA ARG A 62 13.89 8.84 -0.96
C ARG A 62 12.75 8.36 -1.88
N PHE A 63 11.54 8.86 -1.67
CA PHE A 63 10.38 8.56 -2.52
C PHE A 63 10.15 9.58 -3.64
N GLU A 64 11.04 10.56 -3.81
CA GLU A 64 10.95 11.60 -4.83
C GLU A 64 9.58 12.30 -4.85
N ILE A 65 9.01 12.56 -3.66
CA ILE A 65 7.65 13.10 -3.54
C ILE A 65 7.63 14.54 -4.07
N GLN A 66 6.87 14.78 -5.13
CA GLN A 66 6.81 16.07 -5.83
C GLN A 66 5.72 17.01 -5.31
N LYS A 67 4.60 16.44 -4.81
CA LYS A 67 3.44 17.21 -4.34
C LYS A 67 3.19 16.89 -2.88
N TYR A 68 3.59 17.80 -2.02
CA TYR A 68 3.42 17.65 -0.58
C TYR A 68 3.20 18.99 0.11
N GLU A 69 2.52 18.96 1.23
CA GLU A 69 2.25 20.12 2.08
C GLU A 69 2.01 19.69 3.55
N LEU A 70 1.87 20.64 4.45
CA LEU A 70 1.47 20.36 5.83
C LEU A 70 0.03 19.88 5.89
N PHE A 71 -0.22 18.87 6.73
CA PHE A 71 -1.56 18.39 7.03
C PHE A 71 -2.35 19.44 7.79
N THR A 72 -3.62 19.61 7.40
CA THR A 72 -4.62 20.38 8.15
C THR A 72 -5.88 19.53 8.36
N LEU A 73 -6.67 19.86 9.38
CA LEU A 73 -7.92 19.13 9.68
C LEU A 73 -8.96 19.22 8.56
N ASP A 74 -8.86 20.21 7.66
CA ASP A 74 -9.77 20.35 6.52
C ASP A 74 -9.65 19.14 5.54
N ASN A 75 -8.50 18.48 5.53
CA ASN A 75 -8.23 17.32 4.67
C ASN A 75 -8.54 15.97 5.33
N ILE A 76 -9.04 15.96 6.56
CA ILE A 76 -9.15 14.71 7.36
C ILE A 76 -10.04 13.64 6.71
N ASN A 77 -11.03 14.04 5.91
CA ASN A 77 -11.96 13.12 5.25
C ASN A 77 -11.45 12.61 3.89
N ASP A 78 -10.29 13.10 3.41
CA ASP A 78 -9.72 12.75 2.11
C ASP A 78 -8.58 11.75 2.22
N ILE A 79 -8.24 11.32 3.43
CA ILE A 79 -7.08 10.47 3.70
C ILE A 79 -7.36 9.02 3.34
N LEU A 80 -6.55 8.48 2.43
CA LEU A 80 -6.63 7.11 1.94
C LEU A 80 -5.76 6.14 2.73
N VAL A 81 -4.53 6.57 3.06
CA VAL A 81 -3.51 5.76 3.75
C VAL A 81 -2.64 6.67 4.62
N ILE A 82 -2.09 6.12 5.66
CA ILE A 82 -1.09 6.78 6.52
C ILE A 82 0.19 5.95 6.50
N THR A 83 1.34 6.62 6.46
CA THR A 83 2.63 6.04 6.82
C THR A 83 3.13 6.72 8.09
N LEU A 84 3.52 5.92 9.07
CA LEU A 84 4.16 6.37 10.30
C LEU A 84 5.66 6.47 10.05
N ILE A 85 6.29 7.55 10.50
CA ILE A 85 7.73 7.81 10.37
C ILE A 85 8.34 7.90 11.76
N ASN A 86 9.57 7.41 11.89
CA ASN A 86 10.38 7.46 13.12
C ASN A 86 9.80 6.59 14.25
N LEU A 87 9.37 5.38 13.90
CA LEU A 87 8.85 4.38 14.85
C LEU A 87 9.86 3.25 15.08
N ASN A 88 10.02 2.86 16.33
CA ASN A 88 10.63 1.58 16.68
C ASN A 88 9.58 0.47 16.68
N GLU A 89 10.00 -0.77 16.51
CA GLU A 89 9.09 -1.92 16.42
C GLU A 89 8.23 -2.12 17.68
N ASP A 90 8.78 -1.84 18.87
CA ASP A 90 8.10 -1.91 20.16
C ASP A 90 7.02 -0.83 20.35
N GLU A 91 7.05 0.25 19.56
CA GLU A 91 6.08 1.34 19.59
C GLU A 91 4.85 1.09 18.71
N LEU A 92 4.87 0.05 17.87
CA LEU A 92 3.74 -0.28 16.98
C LEU A 92 2.43 -0.51 17.75
N ALA A 93 2.51 -1.08 18.95
CA ALA A 93 1.34 -1.31 19.80
C ALA A 93 0.58 -0.02 20.18
N LEU A 94 1.24 1.15 20.17
CA LEU A 94 0.61 2.45 20.43
C LEU A 94 -0.45 2.83 19.40
N TYR A 95 -0.32 2.31 18.17
CA TYR A 95 -1.20 2.59 17.04
C TYR A 95 -2.19 1.47 16.74
N GLN A 96 -2.16 0.38 17.46
CA GLN A 96 -3.06 -0.74 17.26
C GLN A 96 -4.42 -0.42 17.88
N THR A 97 -5.31 0.20 17.09
CA THR A 97 -6.60 0.74 17.55
C THR A 97 -7.73 -0.29 17.47
N ASP A 98 -7.66 -1.19 16.50
CA ASP A 98 -8.60 -2.30 16.35
C ASP A 98 -7.96 -3.46 15.54
N ASN A 99 -8.67 -4.58 15.44
CA ASN A 99 -8.23 -5.77 14.72
C ASN A 99 -8.37 -5.66 13.19
N GLN A 100 -8.83 -4.51 12.67
CA GLN A 100 -9.03 -4.30 11.23
C GLN A 100 -7.89 -3.50 10.59
N ILE A 101 -6.88 -3.14 11.38
CA ILE A 101 -5.70 -2.40 10.93
C ILE A 101 -4.45 -3.19 11.33
N TYR A 102 -3.53 -3.32 10.40
CA TYR A 102 -2.20 -3.85 10.67
C TYR A 102 -1.12 -2.94 10.09
N MET A 103 0.09 -3.04 10.65
CA MET A 103 1.24 -2.25 10.23
C MET A 103 2.13 -3.09 9.34
N SER A 104 2.58 -2.51 8.23
CA SER A 104 3.55 -3.12 7.32
C SER A 104 4.80 -2.26 7.26
N GLN A 105 5.95 -2.82 7.64
CA GLN A 105 7.22 -2.10 7.57
C GLN A 105 7.53 -1.74 6.11
N VAL A 106 7.97 -0.50 5.90
CA VAL A 106 8.42 -0.03 4.58
C VAL A 106 9.72 -0.74 4.23
N ASN A 107 9.70 -1.51 3.13
CA ASN A 107 10.84 -2.33 2.70
C ASN A 107 11.79 -1.53 1.79
N VAL A 108 12.31 -0.42 2.32
CA VAL A 108 13.31 0.44 1.66
C VAL A 108 14.47 0.67 2.62
N ASP A 109 15.70 0.44 2.15
CA ASP A 109 16.88 0.67 2.96
C ASP A 109 16.98 2.14 3.41
N GLY A 110 17.24 2.32 4.71
CA GLY A 110 17.22 3.63 5.37
C GLY A 110 15.84 4.08 5.86
N LEU A 111 14.74 3.39 5.53
CA LEU A 111 13.38 3.71 5.96
C LEU A 111 12.72 2.58 6.78
N ARG A 112 13.51 1.72 7.41
CA ARG A 112 13.00 0.61 8.25
C ARG A 112 12.27 1.07 9.51
N HIS A 113 12.39 2.34 9.88
CA HIS A 113 11.63 3.01 10.94
C HIS A 113 10.30 3.60 10.44
N CYS A 114 9.87 3.24 9.23
CA CYS A 114 8.59 3.67 8.64
C CYS A 114 7.65 2.49 8.49
N TYR A 115 6.36 2.71 8.77
CA TYR A 115 5.33 1.67 8.71
C TYR A 115 4.07 2.19 8.02
N ASP A 116 3.61 1.47 7.01
CA ASP A 116 2.32 1.72 6.37
C ASP A 116 1.18 1.17 7.24
N VAL A 117 0.15 1.97 7.41
CA VAL A 117 -1.09 1.62 8.10
C VAL A 117 -2.06 1.02 7.09
N ILE A 118 -2.28 -0.28 7.19
CA ILE A 118 -3.09 -1.05 6.24
C ILE A 118 -4.44 -1.39 6.87
N GLN A 119 -5.52 -1.00 6.22
CA GLN A 119 -6.87 -1.42 6.57
C GLN A 119 -7.12 -2.83 5.98
N GLU A 120 -7.50 -3.82 6.80
CA GLU A 120 -7.66 -5.20 6.36
C GLU A 120 -8.67 -5.37 5.21
N LYS A 121 -9.77 -4.63 5.27
CA LYS A 121 -10.82 -4.66 4.23
C LYS A 121 -10.47 -3.88 2.96
N VAL A 122 -9.44 -3.03 3.02
CA VAL A 122 -9.00 -2.18 1.91
C VAL A 122 -7.66 -2.71 1.44
N ASN A 123 -7.69 -3.61 0.47
CA ASN A 123 -6.50 -4.28 -0.04
C ASN A 123 -6.52 -4.37 -1.57
N LYS A 124 -5.39 -4.73 -2.17
CA LYS A 124 -5.25 -4.84 -3.63
C LYS A 124 -6.26 -5.82 -4.25
N GLY A 125 -6.62 -6.89 -3.55
CA GLY A 125 -7.61 -7.86 -4.03
C GLY A 125 -9.03 -7.30 -4.09
N SER A 126 -9.46 -6.56 -3.06
CA SER A 126 -10.78 -5.90 -3.05
C SER A 126 -10.90 -4.84 -4.15
N ALA A 127 -9.85 -4.06 -4.40
CA ALA A 127 -9.83 -3.09 -5.49
C ALA A 127 -9.93 -3.77 -6.87
N ILE A 128 -9.16 -4.84 -7.11
CA ILE A 128 -9.22 -5.60 -8.37
C ILE A 128 -10.58 -6.22 -8.57
N LYS A 129 -11.19 -6.77 -7.52
CA LYS A 129 -12.56 -7.30 -7.57
C LYS A 129 -13.55 -6.23 -8.06
N THR A 130 -13.47 -5.03 -7.51
CA THR A 130 -14.32 -3.90 -7.92
C THR A 130 -14.08 -3.53 -9.39
N ILE A 131 -12.82 -3.41 -9.81
CA ILE A 131 -12.46 -3.08 -11.19
C ILE A 131 -12.97 -4.13 -12.18
N LEU A 132 -12.70 -5.40 -11.91
CA LEU A 132 -13.12 -6.50 -12.80
C LEU A 132 -14.65 -6.60 -12.90
N SER A 133 -15.35 -6.39 -11.77
CA SER A 133 -16.82 -6.37 -11.76
C SER A 133 -17.37 -5.24 -12.61
N MET A 134 -16.82 -4.03 -12.48
CA MET A 134 -17.24 -2.86 -13.25
C MET A 134 -17.01 -3.05 -14.77
N LEU A 135 -15.88 -3.69 -15.13
CA LEU A 135 -15.52 -3.95 -16.52
C LEU A 135 -16.18 -5.21 -17.09
N ASN A 136 -16.99 -5.93 -16.31
CA ASN A 136 -17.56 -7.22 -16.68
C ASN A 136 -16.49 -8.25 -17.13
N ILE A 137 -15.31 -8.23 -16.51
CA ILE A 137 -14.22 -9.16 -16.77
C ILE A 137 -14.25 -10.27 -15.72
N PRO A 138 -14.40 -11.56 -16.11
CA PRO A 138 -14.29 -12.67 -15.16
C PRO A 138 -12.90 -12.72 -14.55
N LYS A 139 -12.81 -13.01 -13.25
CA LYS A 139 -11.51 -13.07 -12.53
C LYS A 139 -10.54 -14.10 -13.14
N GLU A 140 -11.05 -15.12 -13.80
CA GLU A 140 -10.32 -16.17 -14.50
C GLU A 140 -9.49 -15.63 -15.69
N LYS A 141 -9.84 -14.42 -16.20
CA LYS A 141 -9.13 -13.73 -17.27
C LYS A 141 -8.13 -12.68 -16.74
N ALA A 142 -8.01 -12.55 -15.44
CA ALA A 142 -7.07 -11.63 -14.81
C ALA A 142 -5.79 -12.35 -14.38
N ILE A 143 -4.65 -11.69 -14.59
CA ILE A 143 -3.33 -12.15 -14.18
C ILE A 143 -2.75 -11.12 -13.21
N ALA A 144 -2.13 -11.58 -12.14
CA ALA A 144 -1.44 -10.71 -11.17
C ALA A 144 -0.03 -11.20 -10.87
N PHE A 145 0.86 -10.23 -10.61
CA PHE A 145 2.23 -10.43 -10.15
C PHE A 145 2.40 -9.67 -8.83
N GLY A 146 3.05 -10.30 -7.85
CA GLY A 146 3.26 -9.67 -6.55
C GLY A 146 4.55 -10.11 -5.89
N ASP A 147 5.09 -9.26 -5.00
CA ASP A 147 6.33 -9.53 -4.26
C ASP A 147 6.22 -9.25 -2.75
N GLY A 148 5.22 -8.47 -2.32
CA GLY A 148 4.97 -8.13 -0.92
C GLY A 148 3.72 -8.80 -0.34
N MET A 149 3.64 -8.91 0.99
CA MET A 149 2.48 -9.50 1.66
C MET A 149 1.17 -8.72 1.43
N ASN A 150 1.26 -7.43 1.07
CA ASN A 150 0.12 -6.63 0.64
C ASN A 150 -0.48 -7.06 -0.72
N ASP A 151 0.20 -7.94 -1.48
CA ASP A 151 -0.28 -8.54 -2.72
C ASP A 151 -1.08 -9.83 -2.50
N LYS A 152 -1.04 -10.42 -1.30
CA LYS A 152 -1.67 -11.70 -0.98
C LYS A 152 -3.11 -11.79 -1.50
N ALA A 153 -3.98 -10.88 -1.08
CA ALA A 153 -5.40 -10.89 -1.45
C ALA A 153 -5.62 -10.76 -2.97
N MET A 154 -4.74 -10.05 -3.67
CA MET A 154 -4.75 -9.94 -5.11
C MET A 154 -4.40 -11.26 -5.79
N LEU A 155 -3.31 -11.93 -5.33
CA LEU A 155 -2.84 -13.19 -5.89
C LEU A 155 -3.84 -14.34 -5.66
N GLU A 156 -4.52 -14.34 -4.51
CA GLU A 156 -5.58 -15.32 -4.21
C GLU A 156 -6.85 -15.10 -5.05
N TYR A 157 -7.12 -13.86 -5.46
CA TYR A 157 -8.39 -13.53 -6.12
C TYR A 157 -8.40 -13.81 -7.62
N VAL A 158 -7.32 -13.53 -8.35
CA VAL A 158 -7.26 -13.59 -9.81
C VAL A 158 -7.17 -15.01 -10.37
N GLY A 159 -7.45 -15.16 -11.67
CA GLY A 159 -7.39 -16.44 -12.39
C GLY A 159 -6.00 -17.04 -12.44
N GLU A 160 -4.97 -16.24 -12.77
CA GLU A 160 -3.58 -16.64 -12.78
C GLU A 160 -2.74 -15.67 -11.93
N SER A 161 -1.91 -16.20 -11.05
CA SER A 161 -1.11 -15.38 -10.14
C SER A 161 0.32 -15.89 -10.00
N PHE A 162 1.25 -14.94 -9.92
CA PHE A 162 2.68 -15.19 -9.82
C PHE A 162 3.28 -14.46 -8.62
N ALA A 163 3.95 -15.20 -7.76
CA ALA A 163 4.89 -14.61 -6.82
C ALA A 163 6.24 -14.42 -7.52
N MET A 164 6.79 -13.21 -7.43
CA MET A 164 8.08 -12.83 -8.00
C MET A 164 9.22 -13.55 -7.28
N GLY A 165 10.37 -13.76 -7.93
CA GLY A 165 11.53 -14.43 -7.34
C GLY A 165 12.07 -13.72 -6.09
N ASN A 166 11.99 -12.38 -6.08
CA ASN A 166 12.35 -11.52 -4.94
C ASN A 166 11.23 -11.36 -3.89
N ALA A 167 10.14 -12.12 -4.00
CA ALA A 167 9.01 -11.97 -3.11
C ALA A 167 9.32 -12.41 -1.67
N ASN A 168 8.54 -11.87 -0.71
CA ASN A 168 8.50 -12.42 0.62
C ASN A 168 8.24 -13.93 0.56
N PRO A 169 9.05 -14.78 1.23
CA PRO A 169 8.93 -16.24 1.16
C PRO A 169 7.53 -16.77 1.51
N GLU A 170 6.81 -16.13 2.41
CA GLU A 170 5.45 -16.49 2.79
C GLU A 170 4.47 -16.31 1.62
N LEU A 171 4.70 -15.31 0.75
CA LEU A 171 3.82 -15.00 -0.38
C LEU A 171 3.73 -16.17 -1.39
N PHE A 172 4.73 -17.01 -1.46
CA PHE A 172 4.72 -18.20 -2.32
C PHE A 172 3.57 -19.17 -2.04
N ASN A 173 3.00 -19.12 -0.84
CA ASN A 173 1.87 -19.99 -0.45
C ASN A 173 0.51 -19.50 -1.00
N TYR A 174 0.47 -18.26 -1.51
CA TYR A 174 -0.77 -17.59 -1.95
C TYR A 174 -0.84 -17.37 -3.47
N ALA A 175 0.25 -17.67 -4.19
CA ALA A 175 0.30 -17.58 -5.64
C ALA A 175 0.19 -18.97 -6.28
N LYS A 176 -0.46 -19.06 -7.43
CA LYS A 176 -0.54 -20.30 -8.22
C LYS A 176 0.81 -20.68 -8.82
N HIS A 177 1.63 -19.69 -9.15
CA HIS A 177 2.91 -19.86 -9.80
C HIS A 177 4.00 -19.03 -9.14
N ARG A 178 5.25 -19.44 -9.41
CA ARG A 178 6.45 -18.65 -9.15
C ARG A 178 7.09 -18.27 -10.47
N THR A 179 7.66 -17.07 -10.50
CA THR A 179 8.48 -16.61 -11.62
C THR A 179 9.85 -16.15 -11.13
N THR A 180 10.69 -15.62 -12.01
CA THR A 180 12.01 -15.11 -11.67
C THR A 180 11.93 -13.74 -10.97
N ASP A 181 13.07 -13.24 -10.55
CA ASP A 181 13.23 -11.96 -9.89
C ASP A 181 12.78 -10.79 -10.80
N VAL A 182 12.41 -9.65 -10.21
CA VAL A 182 12.06 -8.42 -10.96
C VAL A 182 13.22 -7.97 -11.86
N THR A 183 14.45 -8.15 -11.42
CA THR A 183 15.67 -7.84 -12.18
C THR A 183 16.01 -8.87 -13.26
N ASP A 184 15.36 -10.03 -13.25
CA ASP A 184 15.53 -11.13 -14.21
C ASP A 184 14.23 -11.34 -15.04
N SER A 185 13.61 -10.24 -15.47
CA SER A 185 12.43 -10.24 -16.36
C SER A 185 11.25 -11.09 -15.85
N GLY A 186 11.03 -11.15 -14.54
CA GLY A 186 10.07 -12.07 -13.92
C GLY A 186 8.64 -11.96 -14.46
N ILE A 187 8.15 -10.75 -14.78
CA ILE A 187 6.81 -10.57 -15.37
C ILE A 187 6.77 -11.21 -16.78
N TYR A 188 7.76 -10.93 -17.61
CA TYR A 188 7.85 -11.49 -18.95
C TYR A 188 7.90 -13.04 -18.90
N ASN A 189 8.76 -13.58 -18.05
CA ASN A 189 8.91 -15.03 -17.89
C ASN A 189 7.60 -15.69 -17.40
N GLY A 190 6.86 -15.03 -16.51
CA GLY A 190 5.55 -15.49 -16.08
C GLY A 190 4.52 -15.50 -17.21
N LEU A 191 4.45 -14.43 -18.01
CA LEU A 191 3.55 -14.36 -19.18
C LEU A 191 3.93 -15.39 -20.25
N ARG A 192 5.24 -15.60 -20.49
CA ARG A 192 5.75 -16.63 -21.39
C ARG A 192 5.36 -18.04 -20.96
N LYS A 193 5.39 -18.32 -19.65
CA LYS A 193 4.93 -19.60 -19.09
C LYS A 193 3.47 -19.90 -19.40
N LEU A 194 2.65 -18.86 -19.54
CA LEU A 194 1.23 -18.96 -19.94
C LEU A 194 1.03 -18.93 -21.46
N GLY A 195 2.10 -18.81 -22.26
CA GLY A 195 2.01 -18.72 -23.74
C GLY A 195 1.38 -17.41 -24.24
N LEU A 196 1.49 -16.32 -23.46
CA LEU A 196 0.90 -15.02 -23.80
C LEU A 196 1.91 -14.08 -24.48
N VAL A 197 3.18 -14.38 -24.41
CA VAL A 197 4.28 -13.70 -25.09
C VAL A 197 5.27 -14.75 -25.63
N ASP A 198 6.04 -14.40 -26.69
CA ASP A 198 7.00 -15.28 -27.35
C ASP A 198 8.30 -15.51 -26.57
#